data_6bc69847a2e93bbfa1c7790e33cd3bf3
#
_entry.id   6bc69847a2e93bbfa1c7790e33cd3bf3
#
_cell.length_a   1.000
_cell.length_b   1.000
_cell.length_c   1.000
_cell.angle_alpha   90.00
_cell.angle_beta   90.00
_cell.angle_gamma   90.00
#
_symmetry.space_group_name_H-M   'P 1'
#
loop_
_entity.id
_entity.type
_entity.pdbx_description
1 polymer ?
#
loop_
_entity_poly.entity_id
_entity_poly.type
_entity_poly.pdbx_seq_one_letter_code
_entity_poly.pdbx_strand_id
1 'polypeptide(L)'
;MAGQADAELKALCQEELAGAKKRAAALEQELRVLLLPHDPNDEKNVILEIRPGVGGEESALFAHSLFRMYSLYAAARGWTVELLNYSETELGGIKEADFMICGAGAYSRLKFESGVHRVQRVPETESGGRVHTSTATVAVLPEMEQADVDLRPEDIEMQVYRSSGAGGQHINKTSSAVRLIHKPTGIVVACQEERSQFQNRERCMMMLSSKLYQLEQERIESAVSSERRSQVGSGMRNEKIRTYNFPQSRVTDHRIGLTLYQLDSILNGGLDPILDALIAADQAEKLRRSESSDKS
;
A
#
# COMPACT_ATOMS: atom_id res chain seq x y z
N MET A 1 48.34 -16.24 -48.41
CA MET A 1 46.92 -15.74 -48.47
C MET A 1 45.94 -16.59 -47.70
N ALA A 2 46.01 -17.91 -47.65
CA ALA A 2 45.07 -18.74 -46.87
C ALA A 2 45.18 -18.51 -45.31
N GLY A 3 46.36 -18.28 -44.78
CA GLY A 3 46.54 -18.07 -43.32
C GLY A 3 46.05 -16.71 -42.78
N GLN A 4 45.88 -15.70 -43.64
CA GLN A 4 45.30 -14.40 -43.24
C GLN A 4 43.77 -14.47 -43.20
N ALA A 5 43.13 -15.13 -44.17
CA ALA A 5 41.69 -15.37 -44.17
C ALA A 5 41.23 -16.20 -42.95
N ASP A 6 42.01 -17.20 -42.52
CA ASP A 6 41.76 -18.02 -41.35
C ASP A 6 41.88 -17.21 -40.03
N ALA A 7 42.82 -16.28 -39.99
CA ALA A 7 43.02 -15.40 -38.79
C ALA A 7 41.85 -14.36 -38.68
N GLU A 8 41.43 -13.78 -39.79
CA GLU A 8 40.28 -12.85 -39.82
C GLU A 8 38.96 -13.55 -39.48
N LEU A 9 38.73 -14.76 -40.03
CA LEU A 9 37.54 -15.55 -39.70
C LEU A 9 37.50 -15.91 -38.19
N LYS A 10 38.67 -16.28 -37.64
CA LYS A 10 38.81 -16.62 -36.21
C LYS A 10 38.57 -15.39 -35.29
N ALA A 11 39.03 -14.22 -35.71
CA ALA A 11 38.76 -12.97 -34.99
C ALA A 11 37.25 -12.62 -35.00
N LEU A 12 36.62 -12.76 -36.15
CA LEU A 12 35.18 -12.51 -36.32
C LEU A 12 34.33 -13.48 -35.46
N CYS A 13 34.67 -14.79 -35.49
CA CYS A 13 34.01 -15.76 -34.63
C CYS A 13 34.22 -15.50 -33.11
N GLN A 14 35.39 -14.99 -32.70
CA GLN A 14 35.64 -14.61 -31.32
C GLN A 14 34.80 -13.38 -30.89
N GLU A 15 34.66 -12.44 -31.76
CA GLU A 15 33.84 -11.24 -31.52
C GLU A 15 32.36 -11.60 -31.43
N GLU A 16 31.85 -12.43 -32.34
CA GLU A 16 30.49 -12.95 -32.29
C GLU A 16 30.22 -13.76 -31.02
N LEU A 17 31.16 -14.61 -30.63
CA LEU A 17 31.06 -15.42 -29.41
C LEU A 17 31.04 -14.55 -28.16
N ALA A 18 31.87 -13.50 -28.10
CA ALA A 18 31.88 -12.55 -27.02
C ALA A 18 30.56 -11.77 -26.93
N GLY A 19 30.03 -11.33 -28.09
CA GLY A 19 28.73 -10.67 -28.20
C GLY A 19 27.57 -11.58 -27.78
N ALA A 20 27.59 -12.85 -28.21
CA ALA A 20 26.57 -13.83 -27.83
C ALA A 20 26.60 -14.13 -26.31
N LYS A 21 27.78 -14.30 -25.71
CA LYS A 21 27.93 -14.50 -24.26
C LYS A 21 27.42 -13.31 -23.47
N LYS A 22 27.70 -12.08 -23.92
CA LYS A 22 27.21 -10.88 -23.27
C LYS A 22 25.69 -10.77 -23.31
N ARG A 23 25.08 -11.11 -24.48
CA ARG A 23 23.62 -11.16 -24.62
C ARG A 23 22.99 -12.25 -23.77
N ALA A 24 23.58 -13.44 -23.72
CA ALA A 24 23.08 -14.53 -22.89
C ALA A 24 23.10 -14.16 -21.40
N ALA A 25 24.19 -13.57 -20.91
CA ALA A 25 24.29 -13.11 -19.52
C ALA A 25 23.27 -12.01 -19.20
N ALA A 26 23.02 -11.10 -20.13
CA ALA A 26 22.00 -10.05 -19.96
C ALA A 26 20.58 -10.65 -19.89
N LEU A 27 20.27 -11.59 -20.79
CA LEU A 27 18.98 -12.31 -20.81
C LEU A 27 18.77 -13.20 -19.57
N GLU A 28 19.82 -13.84 -19.08
CA GLU A 28 19.75 -14.59 -17.81
C GLU A 28 19.42 -13.65 -16.63
N GLN A 29 20.04 -12.49 -16.59
CA GLN A 29 19.75 -11.51 -15.55
C GLN A 29 18.31 -10.99 -15.64
N GLU A 30 17.84 -10.70 -16.85
CA GLU A 30 16.47 -10.27 -17.09
C GLU A 30 15.45 -11.35 -16.69
N LEU A 31 15.72 -12.62 -17.07
CA LEU A 31 14.90 -13.77 -16.65
C LEU A 31 14.83 -13.92 -15.13
N ARG A 32 15.96 -13.76 -14.44
CA ARG A 32 15.98 -13.82 -12.97
C ARG A 32 15.11 -12.73 -12.34
N VAL A 33 15.12 -11.52 -12.89
CA VAL A 33 14.26 -10.42 -12.42
C VAL A 33 12.78 -10.72 -12.69
N LEU A 34 12.45 -11.27 -13.87
CA LEU A 34 11.07 -11.65 -14.24
C LEU A 34 10.51 -12.81 -13.41
N LEU A 35 11.38 -13.68 -12.90
CA LEU A 35 11.00 -14.80 -12.02
C LEU A 35 10.83 -14.40 -10.55
N LEU A 36 11.17 -13.15 -10.18
CA LEU A 36 10.92 -12.68 -8.82
C LEU A 36 9.42 -12.71 -8.50
N PRO A 37 9.05 -13.09 -7.27
CA PRO A 37 7.65 -13.07 -6.87
C PRO A 37 7.09 -11.65 -6.97
N HIS A 38 6.04 -11.50 -7.77
CA HIS A 38 5.28 -10.25 -7.87
C HIS A 38 4.41 -10.08 -6.63
N ASP A 39 4.33 -8.85 -6.13
CA ASP A 39 3.36 -8.48 -5.11
C ASP A 39 1.95 -8.46 -5.76
N PRO A 40 0.98 -9.22 -5.23
CA PRO A 40 -0.38 -9.23 -5.80
C PRO A 40 -1.06 -7.85 -5.80
N ASN A 41 -0.55 -6.91 -5.02
CA ASN A 41 -1.06 -5.55 -4.97
C ASN A 41 -0.43 -4.61 -6.03
N ASP A 42 0.61 -5.04 -6.74
CA ASP A 42 1.36 -4.18 -7.67
C ASP A 42 0.49 -3.58 -8.80
N GLU A 43 -0.58 -4.27 -9.20
CA GLU A 43 -1.51 -3.81 -10.24
C GLU A 43 -2.66 -2.95 -9.69
N LYS A 44 -2.84 -2.90 -8.38
CA LYS A 44 -3.94 -2.17 -7.74
C LYS A 44 -3.73 -0.65 -7.79
N ASN A 45 -4.82 0.07 -7.63
CA ASN A 45 -4.79 1.49 -7.33
C ASN A 45 -4.16 1.71 -5.95
N VAL A 46 -3.70 2.92 -5.70
CA VAL A 46 -2.99 3.25 -4.47
C VAL A 46 -3.69 4.38 -3.74
N ILE A 47 -3.84 4.22 -2.44
CA ILE A 47 -4.32 5.26 -1.52
C ILE A 47 -3.10 5.85 -0.82
N LEU A 48 -2.95 7.18 -0.94
CA LEU A 48 -1.94 7.93 -0.21
C LEU A 48 -2.62 8.76 0.87
N GLU A 49 -2.09 8.67 2.08
CA GLU A 49 -2.49 9.49 3.22
C GLU A 49 -1.31 10.37 3.63
N ILE A 50 -1.48 11.67 3.56
CA ILE A 50 -0.46 12.64 3.93
C ILE A 50 -0.91 13.40 5.17
N ARG A 51 -0.05 13.41 6.18
CA ARG A 51 -0.29 14.17 7.43
C ARG A 51 0.95 14.94 7.82
N PRO A 52 0.79 16.15 8.38
CA PRO A 52 1.91 16.90 8.97
C PRO A 52 2.47 16.12 10.17
N GLY A 53 3.79 16.13 10.28
CA GLY A 53 4.49 15.60 11.43
C GLY A 53 4.96 16.72 12.37
N VAL A 54 6.24 16.72 12.73
CA VAL A 54 6.83 17.74 13.61
C VAL A 54 7.19 18.99 12.81
N GLY A 55 6.66 20.16 13.22
CA GLY A 55 7.00 21.44 12.59
C GLY A 55 5.88 22.49 12.58
N GLY A 56 4.72 22.17 13.18
CA GLY A 56 3.58 23.10 13.22
C GLY A 56 3.06 23.43 11.82
N GLU A 57 2.75 24.69 11.54
CA GLU A 57 2.20 25.14 10.25
C GLU A 57 3.13 24.86 9.07
N GLU A 58 4.45 24.92 9.27
CA GLU A 58 5.42 24.60 8.23
C GLU A 58 5.33 23.13 7.78
N SER A 59 5.01 22.22 8.69
CA SER A 59 4.78 20.80 8.33
C SER A 59 3.51 20.62 7.51
N ALA A 60 2.47 21.43 7.75
CA ALA A 60 1.23 21.45 6.98
C ALA A 60 1.45 21.99 5.55
N LEU A 61 2.21 23.07 5.41
CA LEU A 61 2.63 23.62 4.11
C LEU A 61 3.50 22.61 3.32
N PHE A 62 4.37 21.88 4.01
CA PHE A 62 5.16 20.85 3.37
C PHE A 62 4.29 19.66 2.95
N ALA A 63 3.31 19.27 3.75
CA ALA A 63 2.32 18.23 3.37
C ALA A 63 1.58 18.63 2.08
N HIS A 64 1.19 19.90 1.93
CA HIS A 64 0.62 20.43 0.69
C HIS A 64 1.60 20.32 -0.50
N SER A 65 2.88 20.61 -0.27
CA SER A 65 3.90 20.48 -1.32
C SER A 65 4.06 19.03 -1.79
N LEU A 66 3.98 18.04 -0.88
CA LEU A 66 4.01 16.62 -1.21
C LEU A 66 2.74 16.18 -1.97
N PHE A 67 1.56 16.60 -1.54
CA PHE A 67 0.31 16.33 -2.24
C PHE A 67 0.36 16.82 -3.68
N ARG A 68 0.80 18.07 -3.89
CA ARG A 68 1.00 18.64 -5.22
C ARG A 68 2.00 17.84 -6.04
N MET A 69 3.11 17.44 -5.46
CA MET A 69 4.15 16.62 -6.12
C MET A 69 3.58 15.30 -6.64
N TYR A 70 2.84 14.56 -5.81
CA TYR A 70 2.23 13.29 -6.22
C TYR A 70 1.11 13.48 -7.25
N SER A 71 0.33 14.54 -7.13
CA SER A 71 -0.72 14.86 -8.11
C SER A 71 -0.14 15.18 -9.49
N LEU A 72 0.96 15.92 -9.54
CA LEU A 72 1.68 16.21 -10.80
C LEU A 72 2.35 14.97 -11.38
N TYR A 73 2.91 14.12 -10.52
CA TYR A 73 3.47 12.84 -10.95
C TYR A 73 2.39 11.94 -11.57
N ALA A 74 1.24 11.80 -10.90
CA ALA A 74 0.12 11.03 -11.43
C ALA A 74 -0.35 11.55 -12.79
N ALA A 75 -0.52 12.88 -12.90
CA ALA A 75 -0.91 13.52 -14.17
C ALA A 75 0.11 13.24 -15.29
N ALA A 76 1.42 13.31 -15.00
CA ALA A 76 2.47 13.01 -15.97
C ALA A 76 2.45 11.54 -16.45
N ARG A 77 1.94 10.63 -15.62
CA ARG A 77 1.76 9.22 -15.94
C ARG A 77 0.41 8.90 -16.58
N GLY A 78 -0.49 9.88 -16.73
CA GLY A 78 -1.85 9.67 -17.22
C GLY A 78 -2.76 8.97 -16.20
N TRP A 79 -2.40 8.98 -14.92
CA TRP A 79 -3.22 8.46 -13.83
C TRP A 79 -4.19 9.52 -13.32
N THR A 80 -5.34 9.09 -12.83
CA THR A 80 -6.34 9.96 -12.21
C THR A 80 -6.15 10.04 -10.70
N VAL A 81 -6.40 11.24 -10.14
CA VAL A 81 -6.35 11.47 -8.70
C VAL A 81 -7.76 11.74 -8.19
N GLU A 82 -8.21 10.95 -7.24
CA GLU A 82 -9.52 11.09 -6.57
C GLU A 82 -9.31 11.46 -5.11
N LEU A 83 -9.86 12.60 -4.69
CA LEU A 83 -9.80 13.05 -3.29
C LEU A 83 -10.83 12.28 -2.46
N LEU A 84 -10.35 11.60 -1.41
CA LEU A 84 -11.19 10.90 -0.44
C LEU A 84 -11.49 11.78 0.77
N ASN A 85 -10.45 12.41 1.32
CA ASN A 85 -10.56 13.35 2.43
C ASN A 85 -9.51 14.45 2.29
N TYR A 86 -9.88 15.69 2.55
CA TYR A 86 -8.98 16.82 2.43
C TYR A 86 -9.33 17.92 3.42
N SER A 87 -8.41 18.23 4.30
CA SER A 87 -8.59 19.29 5.32
C SER A 87 -7.41 20.26 5.27
N GLU A 88 -7.73 21.54 5.04
CA GLU A 88 -6.75 22.64 4.97
C GLU A 88 -6.54 23.35 6.29
N THR A 89 -5.39 24.00 6.43
CA THR A 89 -5.14 25.02 7.46
C THR A 89 -5.52 26.40 6.92
N GLU A 90 -5.61 27.39 7.83
CA GLU A 90 -5.91 28.79 7.46
C GLU A 90 -4.83 29.42 6.55
N LEU A 91 -3.60 28.91 6.58
CA LEU A 91 -2.48 29.40 5.77
C LEU A 91 -2.23 28.56 4.50
N GLY A 92 -3.19 27.74 4.08
CA GLY A 92 -3.09 26.93 2.86
C GLY A 92 -2.23 25.67 3.01
N GLY A 93 -1.91 25.27 4.23
CA GLY A 93 -1.31 23.96 4.52
C GLY A 93 -2.37 22.86 4.58
N ILE A 94 -1.95 21.60 4.69
CA ILE A 94 -2.83 20.43 4.81
C ILE A 94 -2.72 19.87 6.23
N LYS A 95 -3.87 19.70 6.91
CA LYS A 95 -3.99 18.94 8.16
C LYS A 95 -4.07 17.44 7.90
N GLU A 96 -4.75 17.08 6.83
CA GLU A 96 -4.95 15.70 6.39
C GLU A 96 -5.34 15.71 4.92
N ALA A 97 -4.70 14.85 4.12
CA ALA A 97 -5.07 14.59 2.75
C ALA A 97 -5.01 13.09 2.48
N ASP A 98 -6.18 12.50 2.21
CA ASP A 98 -6.31 11.12 1.78
C ASP A 98 -6.84 11.14 0.35
N PHE A 99 -6.11 10.53 -0.57
CA PHE A 99 -6.47 10.52 -1.98
C PHE A 99 -6.04 9.22 -2.65
N MET A 100 -6.80 8.81 -3.63
CA MET A 100 -6.53 7.62 -4.41
C MET A 100 -5.92 8.02 -5.76
N ILE A 101 -4.89 7.31 -6.17
CA ILE A 101 -4.31 7.40 -7.51
C ILE A 101 -4.70 6.14 -8.27
N CYS A 102 -5.54 6.32 -9.29
CA CYS A 102 -6.05 5.25 -10.13
C CYS A 102 -5.24 5.14 -11.41
N GLY A 103 -4.62 4.00 -11.63
CA GLY A 103 -3.84 3.71 -12.83
C GLY A 103 -3.06 2.42 -12.75
N ALA A 104 -2.80 1.81 -13.89
CA ALA A 104 -2.06 0.55 -13.95
C ALA A 104 -0.64 0.71 -13.35
N GLY A 105 -0.32 -0.14 -12.38
CA GLY A 105 0.97 -0.13 -11.72
C GLY A 105 1.22 1.06 -10.77
N ALA A 106 0.17 1.79 -10.37
CA ALA A 106 0.31 2.94 -9.48
C ALA A 106 0.89 2.52 -8.11
N TYR A 107 0.37 1.45 -7.53
CA TYR A 107 0.88 0.94 -6.26
C TYR A 107 2.32 0.45 -6.36
N SER A 108 2.68 -0.28 -7.43
CA SER A 108 4.03 -0.83 -7.60
C SER A 108 5.13 0.23 -7.57
N ARG A 109 4.82 1.45 -8.03
CA ARG A 109 5.75 2.57 -8.03
C ARG A 109 5.71 3.37 -6.73
N LEU A 110 4.51 3.68 -6.24
CA LEU A 110 4.34 4.58 -5.10
C LEU A 110 4.50 3.89 -3.75
N LYS A 111 4.49 2.56 -3.66
CA LYS A 111 4.73 1.82 -2.40
C LYS A 111 6.03 2.21 -1.69
N PHE A 112 7.02 2.69 -2.42
CA PHE A 112 8.29 3.16 -1.87
C PHE A 112 8.24 4.58 -1.28
N GLU A 113 7.12 5.29 -1.40
CA GLU A 113 6.96 6.65 -0.86
C GLU A 113 6.45 6.65 0.60
N SER A 114 6.13 5.47 1.15
CA SER A 114 5.68 5.34 2.53
C SER A 114 6.79 5.68 3.53
N GLY A 115 6.46 6.51 4.52
CA GLY A 115 7.36 6.88 5.62
C GLY A 115 7.38 8.36 5.95
N VAL A 116 8.44 8.79 6.64
CA VAL A 116 8.64 10.17 7.10
C VAL A 116 9.47 10.96 6.11
N HIS A 117 8.89 11.97 5.52
CA HIS A 117 9.57 12.93 4.65
C HIS A 117 10.01 14.15 5.47
N ARG A 118 11.25 14.58 5.30
CA ARG A 118 11.84 15.72 6.04
C ARG A 118 12.15 16.87 5.10
N VAL A 119 11.73 18.06 5.45
CA VAL A 119 12.06 19.29 4.74
C VAL A 119 13.02 20.16 5.55
N GLN A 120 13.94 20.83 4.87
CA GLN A 120 14.84 21.85 5.40
C GLN A 120 14.72 23.08 4.51
N ARG A 121 14.00 24.10 4.98
CA ARG A 121 13.82 25.39 4.29
C ARG A 121 13.61 26.51 5.30
N VAL A 122 13.71 27.75 4.86
CA VAL A 122 13.23 28.90 5.61
C VAL A 122 11.71 28.93 5.41
N PRO A 123 10.90 28.79 6.46
CA PRO A 123 9.45 28.86 6.34
C PRO A 123 8.99 30.26 5.87
N GLU A 124 7.88 30.34 5.16
CA GLU A 124 7.24 31.61 4.82
C GLU A 124 6.77 32.39 6.05
N THR A 125 6.56 31.69 7.16
CA THR A 125 6.16 32.24 8.46
C THR A 125 7.35 32.73 9.31
N GLU A 126 8.60 32.54 8.87
CA GLU A 126 9.81 32.87 9.61
C GLU A 126 10.39 34.22 9.17
N SER A 127 10.35 35.23 10.05
CA SER A 127 10.87 36.58 9.79
C SER A 127 12.40 36.69 9.93
N GLY A 128 13.04 35.74 10.64
CA GLY A 128 14.48 35.78 10.96
C GLY A 128 15.37 35.05 9.95
N GLY A 129 14.82 34.49 8.86
CA GLY A 129 15.60 33.81 7.83
C GLY A 129 16.27 32.50 8.27
N ARG A 130 15.85 31.94 9.40
CA ARG A 130 16.41 30.70 9.94
C ARG A 130 15.87 29.48 9.21
N VAL A 131 16.75 28.53 8.88
CA VAL A 131 16.35 27.23 8.29
C VAL A 131 15.69 26.38 9.36
N HIS A 132 14.43 26.02 9.14
CA HIS A 132 13.71 25.09 9.98
C HIS A 132 13.73 23.68 9.38
N THR A 133 13.56 22.69 10.24
CA THR A 133 13.42 21.29 9.84
C THR A 133 12.05 20.79 10.27
N SER A 134 11.22 20.48 9.29
CA SER A 134 9.87 19.97 9.50
C SER A 134 9.72 18.59 8.85
N THR A 135 8.67 17.86 9.24
CA THR A 135 8.38 16.54 8.71
C THR A 135 6.91 16.42 8.30
N ALA A 136 6.67 15.61 7.29
CA ALA A 136 5.35 15.11 6.95
C ALA A 136 5.43 13.60 6.81
N THR A 137 4.34 12.91 7.12
CA THR A 137 4.23 11.47 7.02
C THR A 137 3.38 11.10 5.81
N VAL A 138 3.79 10.07 5.10
CA VAL A 138 3.07 9.51 3.97
C VAL A 138 2.82 8.04 4.26
N ALA A 139 1.56 7.63 4.31
CA ALA A 139 1.18 6.23 4.27
C ALA A 139 0.74 5.87 2.86
N VAL A 140 1.10 4.68 2.40
CA VAL A 140 0.79 4.18 1.07
C VAL A 140 0.13 2.82 1.22
N LEU A 141 -1.13 2.73 0.85
CA LEU A 141 -1.97 1.55 1.02
C LEU A 141 -2.49 1.11 -0.36
N PRO A 142 -2.57 -0.19 -0.63
CA PRO A 142 -3.27 -0.67 -1.82
C PRO A 142 -4.78 -0.45 -1.66
N GLU A 143 -5.48 -0.24 -2.78
CA GLU A 143 -6.93 -0.25 -2.78
C GLU A 143 -7.44 -1.60 -2.28
N MET A 144 -8.33 -1.56 -1.29
CA MET A 144 -8.91 -2.76 -0.69
C MET A 144 -10.21 -3.11 -1.38
N GLU A 145 -10.38 -4.38 -1.69
CA GLU A 145 -11.67 -4.91 -2.13
C GLU A 145 -12.64 -4.95 -0.95
N GLN A 146 -13.93 -4.77 -1.24
CA GLN A 146 -14.95 -4.89 -0.22
C GLN A 146 -14.94 -6.30 0.37
N ALA A 147 -15.16 -6.40 1.68
CA ALA A 147 -15.29 -7.69 2.34
C ALA A 147 -16.45 -8.47 1.70
N ASP A 148 -16.13 -9.59 1.11
CA ASP A 148 -17.14 -10.54 0.61
C ASP A 148 -17.24 -11.71 1.60
N VAL A 149 -18.47 -11.98 2.08
CA VAL A 149 -18.72 -13.05 3.03
C VAL A 149 -19.50 -14.15 2.34
N ASP A 150 -18.79 -15.20 1.95
CA ASP A 150 -19.40 -16.41 1.41
C ASP A 150 -19.92 -17.31 2.55
N LEU A 151 -21.26 -17.37 2.70
CA LEU A 151 -21.94 -18.23 3.66
C LEU A 151 -22.21 -19.60 3.06
N ARG A 152 -21.30 -20.55 3.29
CA ARG A 152 -21.50 -21.92 2.83
C ARG A 152 -22.43 -22.68 3.78
N PRO A 153 -23.48 -23.36 3.27
CA PRO A 153 -24.41 -24.12 4.11
C PRO A 153 -23.72 -25.20 4.96
N GLU A 154 -22.63 -25.77 4.51
CA GLU A 154 -21.82 -26.80 5.19
C GLU A 154 -21.11 -26.28 6.45
N ASP A 155 -20.82 -24.97 6.50
CA ASP A 155 -20.18 -24.30 7.62
C ASP A 155 -21.18 -23.87 8.70
N ILE A 156 -22.46 -24.06 8.46
CA ILE A 156 -23.54 -23.64 9.37
C ILE A 156 -24.14 -24.85 10.05
N GLU A 157 -24.08 -24.90 11.36
CA GLU A 157 -24.83 -25.84 12.18
C GLU A 157 -26.11 -25.18 12.66
N MET A 158 -27.26 -25.79 12.34
CA MET A 158 -28.59 -25.31 12.75
C MET A 158 -29.12 -26.15 13.90
N GLN A 159 -29.48 -25.50 14.99
CA GLN A 159 -30.15 -26.10 16.14
C GLN A 159 -31.54 -25.48 16.31
N VAL A 160 -32.55 -26.32 16.51
CA VAL A 160 -33.91 -25.88 16.73
C VAL A 160 -34.31 -26.21 18.18
N TYR A 161 -34.91 -25.26 18.85
CA TYR A 161 -35.30 -25.41 20.24
C TYR A 161 -36.63 -24.71 20.53
N ARG A 162 -37.18 -24.94 21.73
CA ARG A 162 -38.43 -24.28 22.14
C ARG A 162 -38.13 -22.87 22.61
N SER A 163 -38.94 -21.91 22.18
CA SER A 163 -38.82 -20.51 22.63
C SER A 163 -39.05 -20.43 24.14
N SER A 164 -38.29 -19.59 24.81
CA SER A 164 -38.45 -19.26 26.23
C SER A 164 -39.12 -17.89 26.37
N GLY A 165 -40.19 -17.80 27.18
CA GLY A 165 -40.86 -16.52 27.45
C GLY A 165 -42.31 -16.71 27.95
N ALA A 166 -42.91 -15.60 28.40
CA ALA A 166 -44.31 -15.56 28.79
C ALA A 166 -45.22 -15.72 27.56
N GLY A 167 -45.82 -16.87 27.35
CA GLY A 167 -46.67 -17.14 26.19
C GLY A 167 -47.57 -18.37 26.40
N GLY A 168 -48.62 -18.50 25.57
CA GLY A 168 -49.61 -19.56 25.61
C GLY A 168 -49.10 -20.92 25.10
N GLN A 169 -50.04 -21.87 24.86
CA GLN A 169 -49.71 -23.24 24.48
C GLN A 169 -48.76 -23.40 23.27
N HIS A 170 -48.73 -22.44 22.34
CA HIS A 170 -47.92 -22.50 21.14
C HIS A 170 -46.41 -22.43 21.44
N ILE A 171 -46.01 -21.55 22.37
CA ILE A 171 -44.59 -21.35 22.75
C ILE A 171 -44.02 -22.59 23.45
N ASN A 172 -44.87 -23.28 24.26
CA ASN A 172 -44.45 -24.44 25.03
C ASN A 172 -44.45 -25.76 24.26
N LYS A 173 -45.16 -25.83 23.11
CA LYS A 173 -45.33 -27.08 22.34
C LYS A 173 -44.53 -27.09 21.03
N THR A 174 -44.27 -25.94 20.42
CA THR A 174 -43.64 -25.84 19.09
C THR A 174 -42.17 -25.39 19.20
N SER A 175 -41.25 -26.15 18.58
CA SER A 175 -39.82 -25.75 18.49
C SER A 175 -39.66 -24.78 17.32
N SER A 176 -39.99 -23.51 17.52
CA SER A 176 -39.89 -22.47 16.49
C SER A 176 -38.61 -21.63 16.60
N ALA A 177 -37.92 -21.65 17.74
CA ALA A 177 -36.67 -20.94 17.92
C ALA A 177 -35.51 -21.62 17.17
N VAL A 178 -34.69 -20.81 16.51
CA VAL A 178 -33.55 -21.27 15.71
C VAL A 178 -32.28 -20.67 16.27
N ARG A 179 -31.25 -21.50 16.36
CA ARG A 179 -29.87 -21.09 16.64
C ARG A 179 -29.00 -21.57 15.49
N LEU A 180 -28.16 -20.66 14.97
CA LEU A 180 -27.15 -20.98 13.97
C LEU A 180 -25.77 -20.80 14.60
N ILE A 181 -24.91 -21.75 14.32
CA ILE A 181 -23.50 -21.73 14.73
C ILE A 181 -22.66 -21.80 13.48
N HIS A 182 -21.82 -20.79 13.28
CA HIS A 182 -20.84 -20.82 12.20
C HIS A 182 -19.60 -21.56 12.68
N LYS A 183 -19.38 -22.78 12.18
CA LYS A 183 -18.32 -23.69 12.65
C LYS A 183 -16.92 -23.09 12.60
N PRO A 184 -16.48 -22.39 11.50
CA PRO A 184 -15.12 -21.89 11.41
C PRO A 184 -14.81 -20.76 12.41
N THR A 185 -15.80 -19.87 12.67
CA THR A 185 -15.59 -18.70 13.55
C THR A 185 -16.13 -18.89 14.96
N GLY A 186 -16.97 -19.91 15.18
CA GLY A 186 -17.65 -20.14 16.45
C GLY A 186 -18.76 -19.13 16.76
N ILE A 187 -19.12 -18.24 15.81
CA ILE A 187 -20.17 -17.24 16.03
C ILE A 187 -21.53 -17.92 16.16
N VAL A 188 -22.25 -17.57 17.20
CA VAL A 188 -23.57 -18.08 17.49
C VAL A 188 -24.59 -16.94 17.37
N VAL A 189 -25.66 -17.19 16.64
CA VAL A 189 -26.85 -16.33 16.55
C VAL A 189 -28.10 -17.13 16.85
N ALA A 190 -29.08 -16.51 17.50
CA ALA A 190 -30.33 -17.15 17.83
C ALA A 190 -31.47 -16.14 17.62
N CYS A 191 -32.57 -16.65 17.10
CA CYS A 191 -33.82 -15.89 16.90
C CYS A 191 -35.02 -16.72 17.35
N GLN A 192 -35.94 -16.08 18.10
CA GLN A 192 -37.16 -16.68 18.60
C GLN A 192 -38.35 -15.72 18.56
N GLU A 193 -38.24 -14.66 17.74
CA GLU A 193 -39.24 -13.59 17.71
C GLU A 193 -40.48 -13.96 16.91
N GLU A 194 -40.32 -14.75 15.88
CA GLU A 194 -41.40 -15.14 15.00
C GLU A 194 -42.02 -16.49 15.42
N ARG A 195 -43.30 -16.68 15.05
CA ARG A 195 -44.00 -17.94 15.27
C ARG A 195 -43.56 -19.06 14.32
N SER A 196 -43.04 -18.70 13.15
CA SER A 196 -42.56 -19.61 12.13
C SER A 196 -41.08 -19.91 12.27
N GLN A 197 -40.71 -21.18 12.34
CA GLN A 197 -39.34 -21.64 12.32
C GLN A 197 -38.59 -21.14 11.08
N PHE A 198 -39.25 -21.10 9.92
CA PHE A 198 -38.68 -20.64 8.67
C PHE A 198 -38.26 -19.17 8.74
N GLN A 199 -39.16 -18.30 9.25
CA GLN A 199 -38.86 -16.87 9.42
C GLN A 199 -37.73 -16.64 10.43
N ASN A 200 -37.70 -17.39 11.55
CA ASN A 200 -36.58 -17.32 12.50
C ASN A 200 -35.27 -17.78 11.88
N ARG A 201 -35.31 -18.80 11.00
CA ARG A 201 -34.10 -19.23 10.25
C ARG A 201 -33.59 -18.13 9.32
N GLU A 202 -34.45 -17.50 8.53
CA GLU A 202 -34.08 -16.41 7.62
C GLU A 202 -33.48 -15.24 8.39
N ARG A 203 -34.09 -14.83 9.50
CA ARG A 203 -33.56 -13.79 10.37
C ARG A 203 -32.21 -14.18 10.96
N CYS A 204 -32.04 -15.39 11.46
CA CYS A 204 -30.74 -15.88 11.93
C CYS A 204 -29.68 -15.85 10.83
N MET A 205 -30.01 -16.21 9.58
CA MET A 205 -29.08 -16.14 8.46
C MET A 205 -28.67 -14.71 8.19
N MET A 206 -29.59 -13.76 8.14
CA MET A 206 -29.25 -12.33 7.98
C MET A 206 -28.39 -11.81 9.13
N MET A 207 -28.73 -12.17 10.39
CA MET A 207 -27.93 -11.77 11.55
C MET A 207 -26.52 -12.38 11.52
N LEU A 208 -26.40 -13.63 11.09
CA LEU A 208 -25.09 -14.30 10.96
C LEU A 208 -24.25 -13.65 9.86
N SER A 209 -24.84 -13.39 8.69
CA SER A 209 -24.18 -12.67 7.59
C SER A 209 -23.67 -11.30 8.04
N SER A 210 -24.51 -10.52 8.72
CA SER A 210 -24.12 -9.19 9.22
C SER A 210 -22.97 -9.26 10.22
N LYS A 211 -23.00 -10.26 11.13
CA LYS A 211 -21.90 -10.42 12.12
C LYS A 211 -20.60 -10.87 11.49
N LEU A 212 -20.66 -11.78 10.51
CA LEU A 212 -19.46 -12.22 9.80
C LEU A 212 -18.89 -11.09 8.95
N TYR A 213 -19.73 -10.31 8.27
CA TYR A 213 -19.32 -9.13 7.54
C TYR A 213 -18.61 -8.12 8.46
N GLN A 214 -19.20 -7.82 9.63
CA GLN A 214 -18.61 -6.94 10.62
C GLN A 214 -17.23 -7.44 11.09
N LEU A 215 -17.13 -8.73 11.40
CA LEU A 215 -15.88 -9.35 11.85
C LEU A 215 -14.79 -9.29 10.76
N GLU A 216 -15.13 -9.53 9.50
CA GLU A 216 -14.18 -9.44 8.40
C GLU A 216 -13.76 -7.97 8.14
N GLN A 217 -14.71 -7.05 8.26
CA GLN A 217 -14.40 -5.62 8.16
C GLN A 217 -13.47 -5.15 9.28
N GLU A 218 -13.72 -5.55 10.53
CA GLU A 218 -12.83 -5.27 11.66
C GLU A 218 -11.42 -5.87 11.45
N ARG A 219 -11.34 -7.06 10.87
CA ARG A 219 -10.06 -7.70 10.51
C ARG A 219 -9.29 -6.90 9.48
N ILE A 220 -9.96 -6.47 8.42
CA ILE A 220 -9.37 -5.64 7.36
C ILE A 220 -8.90 -4.30 7.93
N GLU A 221 -9.76 -3.61 8.68
CA GLU A 221 -9.43 -2.31 9.30
C GLU A 221 -8.24 -2.43 10.28
N SER A 222 -8.19 -3.50 11.06
CA SER A 222 -7.07 -3.77 11.97
C SER A 222 -5.77 -4.01 11.22
N ALA A 223 -5.80 -4.76 10.12
CA ALA A 223 -4.63 -5.00 9.26
C ALA A 223 -4.13 -3.69 8.63
N VAL A 224 -5.03 -2.91 8.03
CA VAL A 224 -4.72 -1.59 7.44
C VAL A 224 -4.16 -0.63 8.49
N SER A 225 -4.78 -0.57 9.68
CA SER A 225 -4.32 0.28 10.78
C SER A 225 -2.91 -0.10 11.26
N SER A 226 -2.63 -1.41 11.35
CA SER A 226 -1.31 -1.93 11.72
C SER A 226 -0.26 -1.59 10.66
N GLU A 227 -0.59 -1.77 9.38
CA GLU A 227 0.30 -1.44 8.27
C GLU A 227 0.59 0.07 8.23
N ARG A 228 -0.46 0.92 8.28
CA ARG A 228 -0.31 2.37 8.38
C ARG A 228 0.62 2.78 9.53
N ARG A 229 0.44 2.19 10.71
CA ARG A 229 1.26 2.48 11.88
C ARG A 229 2.73 2.08 11.67
N SER A 230 2.99 0.96 11.02
CA SER A 230 4.35 0.51 10.71
C SER A 230 5.05 1.42 9.72
N GLN A 231 4.32 1.96 8.74
CA GLN A 231 4.85 2.87 7.71
C GLN A 231 5.16 4.26 8.26
N VAL A 232 4.27 4.82 9.08
CA VAL A 232 4.35 6.20 9.57
C VAL A 232 5.25 6.33 10.79
N GLY A 233 5.40 5.26 11.60
CA GLY A 233 6.18 5.28 12.84
C GLY A 233 5.70 6.35 13.81
N SER A 234 6.62 7.10 14.42
CA SER A 234 6.33 8.23 15.31
C SER A 234 6.27 9.59 14.60
N GLY A 235 6.58 9.66 13.30
CA GLY A 235 6.67 10.90 12.53
C GLY A 235 7.83 11.81 12.93
N MET A 236 8.76 11.33 13.75
CA MET A 236 9.89 12.11 14.23
C MET A 236 10.96 12.32 13.16
N ARG A 237 11.76 13.39 13.30
CA ARG A 237 12.79 13.78 12.35
C ARG A 237 13.92 12.76 12.13
N ASN A 238 14.12 11.83 13.06
CA ASN A 238 15.11 10.75 12.98
C ASN A 238 14.67 9.60 12.08
N GLU A 239 13.36 9.37 11.94
CA GLU A 239 12.77 8.27 11.15
C GLU A 239 12.67 8.59 9.65
N LYS A 240 13.27 9.68 9.22
CA LYS A 240 13.21 10.15 7.83
C LYS A 240 13.65 9.09 6.82
N ILE A 241 12.85 8.86 5.81
CA ILE A 241 13.24 8.11 4.61
C ILE A 241 13.91 9.03 3.58
N ARG A 242 13.42 10.29 3.46
CA ARG A 242 13.91 11.24 2.48
C ARG A 242 14.04 12.65 3.06
N THR A 243 15.04 13.41 2.60
CA THR A 243 15.25 14.80 2.98
C THR A 243 15.23 15.71 1.76
N TYR A 244 14.40 16.74 1.82
CA TYR A 244 14.27 17.81 0.84
C TYR A 244 14.97 19.06 1.40
N ASN A 245 16.14 19.40 0.85
CA ASN A 245 16.96 20.52 1.31
C ASN A 245 16.89 21.66 0.30
N PHE A 246 16.11 22.69 0.61
CA PHE A 246 15.89 23.85 -0.26
C PHE A 246 17.14 24.72 -0.42
N PRO A 247 17.87 25.09 0.65
CA PRO A 247 19.10 25.87 0.51
C PRO A 247 20.15 25.27 -0.42
N GLN A 248 20.18 23.95 -0.55
CA GLN A 248 21.13 23.23 -1.40
C GLN A 248 20.51 22.69 -2.69
N SER A 249 19.22 22.98 -2.94
CA SER A 249 18.43 22.40 -4.06
C SER A 249 18.62 20.89 -4.22
N ARG A 250 18.61 20.15 -3.09
CA ARG A 250 19.02 18.76 -2.99
C ARG A 250 17.92 17.90 -2.38
N VAL A 251 17.70 16.72 -2.97
CA VAL A 251 16.89 15.63 -2.37
C VAL A 251 17.79 14.44 -2.09
N THR A 252 17.71 13.89 -0.89
CA THR A 252 18.49 12.71 -0.47
C THR A 252 17.53 11.63 0.04
N ASP A 253 17.53 10.47 -0.61
CA ASP A 253 16.88 9.27 -0.09
C ASP A 253 17.89 8.49 0.76
N HIS A 254 17.56 8.34 2.05
CA HIS A 254 18.48 7.74 3.04
C HIS A 254 18.51 6.22 3.00
N ARG A 255 17.51 5.59 2.40
CA ARG A 255 17.42 4.11 2.31
C ARG A 255 18.48 3.54 1.37
N ILE A 256 18.76 4.25 0.28
CA ILE A 256 19.72 3.84 -0.75
C ILE A 256 20.91 4.79 -0.88
N GLY A 257 20.97 5.85 -0.04
CA GLY A 257 22.03 6.87 -0.08
C GLY A 257 22.05 7.72 -1.35
N LEU A 258 20.95 7.74 -2.13
CA LEU A 258 20.84 8.50 -3.37
C LEU A 258 20.69 9.99 -3.08
N THR A 259 21.51 10.81 -3.76
CA THR A 259 21.43 12.27 -3.66
C THR A 259 21.28 12.88 -5.05
N LEU A 260 20.24 13.71 -5.25
CA LEU A 260 19.94 14.40 -6.51
C LEU A 260 19.85 15.91 -6.25
N TYR A 261 20.46 16.71 -7.15
CA TYR A 261 20.46 18.17 -7.09
C TYR A 261 19.41 18.78 -8.02
N GLN A 262 18.19 18.23 -7.98
CA GLN A 262 17.07 18.59 -8.85
C GLN A 262 15.77 18.74 -8.04
N LEU A 263 15.86 19.46 -6.89
CA LEU A 263 14.73 19.59 -5.97
C LEU A 263 13.45 20.08 -6.66
N ASP A 264 13.55 21.14 -7.45
CA ASP A 264 12.39 21.74 -8.13
C ASP A 264 11.75 20.80 -9.14
N SER A 265 12.56 20.05 -9.89
CA SER A 265 12.04 19.03 -10.82
C SER A 265 11.27 17.94 -10.08
N ILE A 266 11.80 17.48 -8.96
CA ILE A 266 11.17 16.42 -8.12
C ILE A 266 9.85 16.92 -7.54
N LEU A 267 9.82 18.13 -6.97
CA LEU A 267 8.61 18.74 -6.42
C LEU A 267 7.54 19.05 -7.48
N ASN A 268 7.93 19.16 -8.74
CA ASN A 268 7.04 19.29 -9.89
C ASN A 268 6.69 17.94 -10.56
N GLY A 269 6.86 16.83 -9.85
CA GLY A 269 6.43 15.51 -10.29
C GLY A 269 7.52 14.65 -10.96
N GLY A 270 8.77 15.10 -11.03
CA GLY A 270 9.88 14.32 -11.61
C GLY A 270 10.43 13.26 -10.65
N LEU A 271 9.59 12.33 -10.18
CA LEU A 271 9.96 11.31 -9.19
C LEU A 271 10.68 10.09 -9.77
N ASP A 272 10.61 9.86 -11.08
CA ASP A 272 11.15 8.66 -11.72
C ASP A 272 12.60 8.33 -11.35
N PRO A 273 13.56 9.26 -11.31
CA PRO A 273 14.94 8.93 -10.99
C PRO A 273 15.11 8.33 -9.58
N ILE A 274 14.23 8.72 -8.63
CA ILE A 274 14.24 8.18 -7.26
C ILE A 274 13.55 6.82 -7.23
N LEU A 275 12.36 6.74 -7.82
CA LEU A 275 11.55 5.52 -7.81
C LEU A 275 12.24 4.38 -8.56
N ASP A 276 12.83 4.65 -9.72
CA ASP A 276 13.56 3.64 -10.50
C ASP A 276 14.78 3.11 -9.72
N ALA A 277 15.50 3.98 -9.01
CA ALA A 277 16.60 3.56 -8.16
C ALA A 277 16.14 2.71 -6.96
N LEU A 278 14.99 3.03 -6.35
CA LEU A 278 14.40 2.26 -5.27
C LEU A 278 13.90 0.88 -5.75
N ILE A 279 13.26 0.84 -6.91
CA ILE A 279 12.81 -0.41 -7.54
C ILE A 279 14.02 -1.31 -7.84
N ALA A 280 15.08 -0.75 -8.43
CA ALA A 280 16.31 -1.50 -8.71
C ALA A 280 16.97 -2.04 -7.42
N ALA A 281 16.97 -1.26 -6.35
CA ALA A 281 17.50 -1.68 -5.05
C ALA A 281 16.67 -2.82 -4.44
N ASP A 282 15.33 -2.74 -4.48
CA ASP A 282 14.41 -3.78 -4.01
C ASP A 282 14.59 -5.09 -4.80
N GLN A 283 14.68 -4.99 -6.12
CA GLN A 283 14.93 -6.14 -6.99
C GLN A 283 16.27 -6.82 -6.67
N ALA A 284 17.32 -6.01 -6.48
CA ALA A 284 18.64 -6.54 -6.11
C ALA A 284 18.62 -7.23 -4.74
N GLU A 285 17.88 -6.71 -3.77
CA GLU A 285 17.72 -7.34 -2.46
C GLU A 285 16.94 -8.66 -2.55
N LYS A 286 15.83 -8.70 -3.31
CA LYS A 286 15.04 -9.91 -3.54
C LYS A 286 15.87 -11.01 -4.22
N LEU A 287 16.69 -10.65 -5.20
CA LEU A 287 17.62 -11.59 -5.86
C LEU A 287 18.63 -12.18 -4.88
N ARG A 288 19.23 -11.35 -4.01
CA ARG A 288 20.18 -11.85 -2.97
C ARG A 288 19.51 -12.80 -2.00
N ARG A 289 18.26 -12.53 -1.60
CA ARG A 289 17.49 -13.40 -0.70
C ARG A 289 17.17 -14.75 -1.36
N SER A 290 16.78 -14.76 -2.63
CA SER A 290 16.52 -16.01 -3.37
C SER A 290 17.78 -16.86 -3.49
N GLU A 291 18.94 -16.28 -3.82
CA GLU A 291 20.23 -16.99 -3.91
C GLU A 291 20.71 -17.54 -2.56
N SER A 292 20.32 -16.90 -1.44
CA SER A 292 20.65 -17.40 -0.10
C SER A 292 19.74 -18.57 0.31
N SER A 293 18.49 -18.57 -0.15
CA SER A 293 17.51 -19.64 0.13
C SER A 293 17.81 -20.92 -0.65
N ASP A 294 18.34 -20.81 -1.87
CA ASP A 294 18.71 -21.97 -2.70
C ASP A 294 19.99 -22.68 -2.21
N LYS A 295 20.73 -22.07 -1.29
CA LYS A 295 21.97 -22.61 -0.71
C LYS A 295 21.78 -23.29 0.66
N SER A 296 20.56 -23.26 1.21
CA SER A 296 20.20 -23.88 2.49
C SER A 296 19.42 -25.18 2.27
#